data_4742cc53af022e925ed8cb8437689471
#
_entry.id   4742cc53af022e925ed8cb8437689471
#
_cell.length_a   1.000
_cell.length_b   1.000
_cell.length_c   1.000
_cell.angle_alpha   90.00
_cell.angle_beta   90.00
_cell.angle_gamma   90.00
#
_symmetry.space_group_name_H-M   'P 1'
#
loop_
_entity.id
_entity.type
_entity.pdbx_description
1 polymer ?
#
loop_
_entity_poly.entity_id
_entity_poly.type
_entity_poly.pdbx_seq_one_letter_code
_entity_poly.pdbx_strand_id
1 'polypeptide(L)'
;MSKIISTEEHNNFVVVKTEGYFNKDLGELVISLVEENVKENKYHFILDLEQSKIVNSIGASILIEVIEILQEKDGSLSLCHMAPIIEKTFSIMCLTKYCNTFKSLEEAVAQ
;
A
#
# COMPACT_ATOMS: atom_id res chain seq x y z
N MET A 1 -5.15 -16.14 6.76
CA MET A 1 -6.04 -15.62 5.72
C MET A 1 -5.71 -14.14 5.46
N SER A 2 -5.75 -13.73 4.20
CA SER A 2 -5.37 -12.37 3.82
C SER A 2 -6.58 -11.45 3.80
N LYS A 3 -6.45 -10.27 4.42
CA LYS A 3 -7.57 -9.32 4.47
C LYS A 3 -7.10 -7.90 4.78
N ILE A 4 -7.99 -6.95 4.53
CA ILE A 4 -7.82 -5.58 5.01
C ILE A 4 -8.47 -5.52 6.38
N ILE A 5 -7.71 -5.12 7.40
CA ILE A 5 -8.22 -5.09 8.78
C ILE A 5 -8.77 -3.73 9.18
N SER A 6 -8.32 -2.66 8.56
CA SER A 6 -8.92 -1.34 8.81
C SER A 6 -8.60 -0.36 7.69
N THR A 7 -9.46 0.64 7.57
CA THR A 7 -9.27 1.78 6.68
C THR A 7 -9.62 3.02 7.48
N GLU A 8 -8.66 3.93 7.63
CA GLU A 8 -8.82 5.13 8.43
C GLU A 8 -8.28 6.35 7.68
N GLU A 9 -8.75 7.53 8.04
CA GLU A 9 -8.20 8.76 7.47
C GLU A 9 -7.37 9.50 8.52
N HIS A 10 -6.15 9.88 8.13
CA HIS A 10 -5.23 10.64 8.97
C HIS A 10 -4.54 11.69 8.13
N ASN A 11 -4.70 12.99 8.45
CA ASN A 11 -3.99 14.08 7.77
C ASN A 11 -4.09 14.02 6.24
N ASN A 12 -5.29 13.78 5.73
CA ASN A 12 -5.57 13.67 4.29
C ASN A 12 -5.03 12.40 3.63
N PHE A 13 -4.53 11.45 4.41
CA PHE A 13 -4.15 10.14 3.92
C PHE A 13 -5.22 9.12 4.26
N VAL A 14 -5.48 8.20 3.34
CA VAL A 14 -6.26 7.00 3.63
C VAL A 14 -5.26 5.93 4.07
N VAL A 15 -5.36 5.50 5.32
CA VAL A 15 -4.47 4.49 5.88
C VAL A 15 -5.15 3.13 5.78
N VAL A 16 -4.53 2.22 5.02
CA VAL A 16 -5.04 0.87 4.80
C VAL A 16 -4.13 -0.11 5.53
N LYS A 17 -4.67 -0.81 6.52
CA LYS A 17 -3.92 -1.84 7.25
C LYS A 17 -4.33 -3.22 6.77
N THR A 18 -3.34 -4.04 6.46
CA THR A 18 -3.57 -5.38 5.95
C THR A 18 -3.08 -6.44 6.91
N GLU A 19 -3.54 -7.67 6.73
CA GLU A 19 -3.13 -8.82 7.52
C GLU A 19 -2.99 -10.02 6.61
N GLY A 20 -1.95 -10.82 6.85
CA GLY A 20 -1.75 -12.07 6.15
C GLY A 20 -0.87 -11.96 4.92
N TYR A 21 -0.83 -13.02 4.15
CA TYR A 21 0.00 -13.14 2.96
C TYR A 21 -0.42 -12.12 1.90
N PHE A 22 0.50 -11.26 1.49
CA PHE A 22 0.19 -10.27 0.46
C PHE A 22 0.31 -10.92 -0.92
N ASN A 23 -0.76 -11.57 -1.30
CA ASN A 23 -0.88 -12.33 -2.55
C ASN A 23 -1.85 -11.61 -3.49
N LYS A 24 -2.24 -12.30 -4.56
CA LYS A 24 -3.19 -11.76 -5.53
C LYS A 24 -4.50 -11.33 -4.86
N ASP A 25 -5.05 -12.17 -4.00
CA ASP A 25 -6.34 -11.88 -3.36
C ASP A 25 -6.29 -10.60 -2.53
N LEU A 26 -5.24 -10.44 -1.72
CA LEU A 26 -5.09 -9.23 -0.93
C LEU A 26 -4.80 -8.01 -1.81
N GLY A 27 -3.97 -8.19 -2.83
CA GLY A 27 -3.72 -7.12 -3.79
C GLY A 27 -4.99 -6.63 -4.45
N GLU A 28 -5.88 -7.55 -4.83
CA GLU A 28 -7.16 -7.17 -5.46
C GLU A 28 -8.07 -6.43 -4.49
N LEU A 29 -8.07 -6.80 -3.22
CA LEU A 29 -8.83 -6.06 -2.21
C LEU A 29 -8.31 -4.64 -2.08
N VAL A 30 -7.00 -4.47 -2.05
CA VAL A 30 -6.39 -3.15 -1.92
C VAL A 30 -6.69 -2.28 -3.14
N ILE A 31 -6.52 -2.81 -4.35
CA ILE A 31 -6.75 -2.00 -5.55
C ILE A 31 -8.23 -1.61 -5.67
N SER A 32 -9.14 -2.49 -5.29
CA SER A 32 -10.58 -2.16 -5.30
C SER A 32 -10.89 -1.04 -4.32
N LEU A 33 -10.29 -1.09 -3.14
CA LEU A 33 -10.48 -0.04 -2.13
C LEU A 33 -9.92 1.29 -2.63
N VAL A 34 -8.75 1.26 -3.27
CA VAL A 34 -8.15 2.47 -3.83
C VAL A 34 -9.05 3.07 -4.90
N GLU A 35 -9.56 2.24 -5.82
CA GLU A 35 -10.44 2.72 -6.89
C GLU A 35 -11.70 3.36 -6.35
N GLU A 36 -12.30 2.79 -5.30
CA GLU A 36 -13.49 3.37 -4.67
C GLU A 36 -13.19 4.73 -4.05
N ASN A 37 -12.05 4.85 -3.37
CA ASN A 37 -11.66 6.11 -2.74
C ASN A 37 -11.27 7.18 -3.77
N VAL A 38 -10.66 6.78 -4.87
CA VAL A 38 -10.32 7.71 -5.96
C VAL A 38 -11.59 8.34 -6.53
N LYS A 39 -12.67 7.58 -6.61
CA LYS A 39 -13.97 8.13 -7.05
C LYS A 39 -14.49 9.20 -6.11
N GLU A 40 -14.04 9.19 -4.85
CA GLU A 40 -14.40 10.20 -3.86
C GLU A 40 -13.33 11.28 -3.71
N ASN A 41 -12.44 11.38 -4.70
CA ASN A 41 -11.36 12.38 -4.73
C ASN A 41 -10.34 12.23 -3.63
N LYS A 42 -10.07 10.98 -3.21
CA LYS A 42 -9.02 10.66 -2.23
C LYS A 42 -7.90 9.98 -2.97
N TYR A 43 -6.74 10.62 -3.02
CA TYR A 43 -5.63 10.21 -3.89
C TYR A 43 -4.34 9.88 -3.15
N HIS A 44 -4.30 10.01 -1.82
CA HIS A 44 -3.07 9.79 -1.05
C HIS A 44 -3.30 8.67 -0.04
N PHE A 45 -2.52 7.60 -0.18
CA PHE A 45 -2.71 6.38 0.60
C PHE A 45 -1.46 5.99 1.33
N ILE A 46 -1.64 5.41 2.50
CA ILE A 46 -0.56 4.76 3.26
C ILE A 46 -0.99 3.31 3.44
N LEU A 47 -0.13 2.39 3.02
CA LEU A 47 -0.36 0.96 3.21
C LEU A 47 0.50 0.50 4.37
N ASP A 48 -0.15 0.09 5.45
CA ASP A 48 0.53 -0.39 6.65
C ASP A 48 0.61 -1.91 6.59
N LEU A 49 1.83 -2.41 6.47
CA LEU A 49 2.11 -3.83 6.26
C LEU A 49 2.61 -4.55 7.52
N GLU A 50 2.35 -3.98 8.68
CA GLU A 50 2.82 -4.57 9.94
C GLU A 50 2.37 -6.02 10.13
N GLN A 51 1.14 -6.33 9.75
CA GLN A 51 0.56 -7.66 9.90
C GLN A 51 0.67 -8.50 8.63
N SER A 52 1.32 -8.00 7.59
CA SER A 52 1.56 -8.72 6.34
C SER A 52 3.06 -8.91 6.18
N LYS A 53 3.56 -10.09 6.50
CA LYS A 53 4.99 -10.37 6.58
C LYS A 53 5.54 -11.16 5.41
N ILE A 54 4.68 -11.58 4.49
CA ILE A 54 5.05 -12.35 3.31
C ILE A 54 4.33 -11.76 2.11
N VAL A 55 5.04 -11.68 0.98
CA VAL A 55 4.49 -11.17 -0.28
C VAL A 55 4.92 -12.09 -1.41
N ASN A 56 4.08 -12.23 -2.44
CA ASN A 56 4.51 -12.86 -3.69
C ASN A 56 4.56 -11.82 -4.80
N SER A 57 5.12 -12.20 -5.95
CA SER A 57 5.32 -11.27 -7.05
C SER A 57 3.99 -10.77 -7.65
N ILE A 58 2.95 -11.58 -7.61
CA ILE A 58 1.64 -11.17 -8.14
C ILE A 58 1.03 -10.08 -7.26
N GLY A 59 1.07 -10.25 -5.94
CA GLY A 59 0.61 -9.22 -5.01
C GLY A 59 1.37 -7.91 -5.18
N ALA A 60 2.69 -8.00 -5.31
CA ALA A 60 3.52 -6.81 -5.53
C ALA A 60 3.20 -6.15 -6.87
N SER A 61 2.95 -6.94 -7.92
CA SER A 61 2.59 -6.39 -9.24
C SER A 61 1.30 -5.59 -9.19
N ILE A 62 0.34 -6.03 -8.38
CA ILE A 62 -0.92 -5.30 -8.23
C ILE A 62 -0.67 -3.94 -7.57
N LEU A 63 0.29 -3.85 -6.64
CA LEU A 63 0.65 -2.56 -6.05
C LEU A 63 1.25 -1.61 -7.09
N ILE A 64 1.93 -2.14 -8.10
CA ILE A 64 2.42 -1.30 -9.19
C ILE A 64 1.24 -0.71 -9.94
N GLU A 65 0.18 -1.49 -10.16
CA GLU A 65 -1.05 -0.97 -10.78
C GLU A 65 -1.69 0.12 -9.91
N VAL A 66 -1.68 -0.04 -8.59
CA VAL A 66 -2.18 0.98 -7.66
C VAL A 66 -1.40 2.27 -7.84
N ILE A 67 -0.07 2.18 -7.91
CA ILE A 67 0.78 3.34 -8.11
C ILE A 67 0.43 4.05 -9.43
N GLU A 68 0.21 3.30 -10.50
CA GLU A 68 -0.15 3.88 -11.79
C GLU A 68 -1.47 4.63 -11.73
N ILE A 69 -2.47 4.05 -11.07
CA ILE A 69 -3.77 4.71 -10.88
C ILE A 69 -3.59 6.04 -10.15
N LEU A 70 -2.79 6.05 -9.10
CA LEU A 70 -2.59 7.24 -8.29
C LEU A 70 -1.76 8.30 -9.01
N GLN A 71 -0.78 7.88 -9.81
CA GLN A 71 0.02 8.82 -10.58
C GLN A 71 -0.81 9.61 -11.57
N GLU A 72 -1.83 9.02 -12.15
CA GLU A 72 -2.73 9.71 -13.07
C GLU A 72 -3.53 10.82 -12.37
N LYS A 73 -3.65 10.75 -11.06
CA LYS A 73 -4.39 11.72 -10.25
C LYS A 73 -3.46 12.62 -9.43
N ASP A 74 -2.16 12.60 -9.72
CA ASP A 74 -1.16 13.30 -8.90
C ASP A 74 -1.23 12.88 -7.43
N GLY A 75 -1.62 11.63 -7.19
CA GLY A 75 -1.71 11.07 -5.87
C GLY A 75 -0.42 10.40 -5.44
N SER A 76 -0.47 9.68 -4.33
CA SER A 76 0.72 9.02 -3.79
C SER A 76 0.36 7.74 -3.04
N LEU A 77 1.31 6.81 -3.04
CA LEU A 77 1.26 5.63 -2.19
C LEU A 77 2.49 5.66 -1.30
N SER A 78 2.29 5.46 -0.01
CA SER A 78 3.38 5.30 0.96
C SER A 78 3.23 3.94 1.61
N LEU A 79 4.36 3.36 1.99
CA LEU A 79 4.40 2.05 2.64
C LEU A 79 5.08 2.19 3.99
N CYS A 80 4.56 1.50 5.00
CA CYS A 80 5.21 1.50 6.32
C CYS A 80 5.14 0.14 6.98
N HIS A 81 5.98 -0.07 7.99
CA HIS A 81 6.06 -1.31 8.76
C HIS A 81 6.35 -2.54 7.89
N MET A 82 7.19 -2.39 6.87
CA MET A 82 7.54 -3.53 6.02
C MET A 82 8.51 -4.47 6.72
N ALA A 83 8.20 -5.77 6.69
CA ALA A 83 9.17 -6.79 7.10
C ALA A 83 10.37 -6.74 6.14
N PRO A 84 11.58 -7.11 6.59
CA PRO A 84 12.77 -7.03 5.73
C PRO A 84 12.62 -7.76 4.39
N ILE A 85 11.97 -8.91 4.37
CA ILE A 85 11.80 -9.66 3.12
C ILE A 85 10.85 -8.93 2.16
N ILE A 86 9.85 -8.25 2.69
CA ILE A 86 8.92 -7.46 1.86
C ILE A 86 9.64 -6.26 1.27
N GLU A 87 10.41 -5.55 2.09
CA GLU A 87 11.16 -4.39 1.64
C GLU A 87 12.14 -4.79 0.53
N LYS A 88 12.83 -5.92 0.71
CA LYS A 88 13.77 -6.42 -0.28
C LYS A 88 13.06 -6.78 -1.58
N THR A 89 11.94 -7.49 -1.50
CA THR A 89 11.17 -7.89 -2.67
C THR A 89 10.69 -6.67 -3.46
N PHE A 90 10.15 -5.69 -2.76
CA PHE A 90 9.65 -4.46 -3.40
C PHE A 90 10.80 -3.66 -4.04
N SER A 91 11.97 -3.65 -3.41
CA SER A 91 13.15 -2.97 -3.97
C SER A 91 13.62 -3.66 -5.25
N ILE A 92 13.66 -4.99 -5.25
CA ILE A 92 14.05 -5.76 -6.43
C ILE A 92 13.09 -5.50 -7.59
N MET A 93 11.81 -5.37 -7.30
CA MET A 93 10.79 -5.10 -8.32
C MET A 93 10.71 -3.61 -8.68
N CYS A 94 11.59 -2.79 -8.17
CA CYS A 94 11.64 -1.35 -8.40
C CYS A 94 10.40 -0.59 -7.92
N LEU A 95 9.58 -1.22 -7.10
CA LEU A 95 8.36 -0.61 -6.60
C LEU A 95 8.67 0.59 -5.69
N THR A 96 9.75 0.50 -4.91
CA THR A 96 10.12 1.55 -3.98
C THR A 96 10.62 2.83 -4.65
N LYS A 97 10.84 2.80 -5.96
CA LYS A 97 11.21 4.01 -6.72
C LYS A 97 10.02 4.95 -6.92
N TYR A 98 8.82 4.42 -6.82
CA TYR A 98 7.60 5.15 -7.18
C TYR A 98 6.68 5.39 -5.99
N CYS A 99 7.12 5.04 -4.79
CA CYS A 99 6.37 5.27 -3.58
C CYS A 99 7.33 5.64 -2.44
N ASN A 100 6.78 6.27 -1.40
CA ASN A 100 7.57 6.63 -0.23
C ASN A 100 7.53 5.49 0.77
N THR A 101 8.63 5.28 1.49
CA THR A 101 8.70 4.21 2.49
C THR A 101 9.08 4.80 3.84
N PHE A 102 8.47 4.29 4.89
CA PHE A 102 8.68 4.76 6.26
C PHE A 102 8.77 3.56 7.20
N LYS A 103 9.44 3.74 8.32
CA LYS A 103 9.57 2.67 9.30
C LYS A 103 8.30 2.52 10.13
N SER A 104 7.58 3.61 10.36
CA SER A 104 6.39 3.60 11.20
C SER A 104 5.23 4.34 10.53
N LEU A 105 4.02 4.09 11.03
CA LEU A 105 2.85 4.80 10.57
C LEU A 105 2.92 6.27 10.95
N GLU A 106 3.44 6.58 12.13
CA GLU A 106 3.61 7.95 12.59
C GLU A 106 4.45 8.79 11.64
N GLU A 107 5.56 8.20 11.17
CA GLU A 107 6.41 8.88 10.19
C GLU A 107 5.68 9.08 8.86
N ALA A 108 4.94 8.07 8.41
CA ALA A 108 4.21 8.16 7.15
C ALA A 108 3.13 9.23 7.20
N VAL A 109 2.40 9.31 8.30
CA VAL A 109 1.32 10.28 8.46
C VAL A 109 1.87 11.71 8.56
N ALA A 110 3.10 11.87 9.05
CA ALA A 110 3.71 13.18 9.25
C ALA A 110 4.29 13.81 7.97
N GLN A 111 4.29 13.08 6.86
CA GLN A 111 4.88 13.59 5.62
C GLN A 111 4.12 14.78 5.02
#